data_7454b47c79a5f2ae88bbcf2ff33385bb
#
_entry.id   7454b47c79a5f2ae88bbcf2ff33385bb
#
_cell.length_a   1.000
_cell.length_b   1.000
_cell.length_c   1.000
_cell.angle_alpha   90.00
_cell.angle_beta   90.00
_cell.angle_gamma   90.00
#
_symmetry.space_group_name_H-M   'P 1'
#
loop_
_entity.id
_entity.type
_entity.pdbx_description
1 polymer ?
#
loop_
_entity_poly.entity_id
_entity_poly.type
_entity_poly.pdbx_seq_one_letter_code
_entity_poly.pdbx_strand_id
1 'polypeptide(L)'
;MSDIIRLLPDSVANQIAAGEVIQRPASVIKELVENAIDAGAQHVDVLVVDAGKTSIQVIDDGKGMSETDARLSFERHATSKIREAADLFALHTMGFRGEALASIAAVAQVELRTRMEGEELGTMLTISGSKVEGQEAVSCPKGSSFSVKNLFFNVPARRKFLKSNQTELSNILTEFERIVLVNPEVSFTLHHNGAELFNLPALQLRQRIMGVFGKKINQELLSLDVDTTMVRVSGFVGKPETARKKGARQYFFVNGRYMRHPYFHKAIMDAYEQLVPVGEQVSYFIYFEVDPANIDVNIHPTKTEIKFENEQVIWQILAAAVKETLGKFNAVPSIDFDTEGMPDIPAFDASPYTSIQPPKTTYNPDYNPFNVSAAPPSSYSKPSKDWEQLYAGLERHASSQNFHPDENDYRAEEASPAEENPGLYDHVEDSSVSEKSGQHYQFKGRFILTSVKSGLMIIDQQRAHIRILYDKYIDQISRRQGVSQGMLFPDIVQFPLSEVAILQEIMEDLSFLGFELTDLGGGSYAINGVPAGIEGLNPTDLIQNMVHTAMEKGGKVKEEVQSILALTLAKAAAIVPGQVLTNEEMTGLVDGLFAVATPNYTPDGKTVLSVINEDDLEKLFK
;
A
#
# COMPACT_ATOMS: atom_id res chain seq x y z
N MET A 1 -57.37 -4.82 -22.65
CA MET A 1 -56.19 -4.86 -21.75
C MET A 1 -55.44 -3.56 -21.99
N SER A 2 -55.17 -2.76 -20.98
CA SER A 2 -54.36 -1.53 -21.16
C SER A 2 -52.91 -1.93 -21.34
N ASP A 3 -52.20 -1.32 -22.30
CA ASP A 3 -50.79 -1.55 -22.54
C ASP A 3 -49.97 -1.25 -21.27
N ILE A 4 -49.15 -2.23 -20.85
CA ILE A 4 -48.36 -2.17 -19.62
C ILE A 4 -47.05 -1.41 -19.85
N ILE A 5 -46.49 -1.50 -21.07
CA ILE A 5 -45.24 -0.87 -21.47
C ILE A 5 -45.48 0.61 -21.81
N ARG A 6 -44.76 1.52 -21.15
CA ARG A 6 -44.85 2.96 -21.42
C ARG A 6 -43.44 3.53 -21.62
N LEU A 7 -43.35 4.54 -22.51
CA LEU A 7 -42.12 5.30 -22.67
C LEU A 7 -41.86 6.12 -21.40
N LEU A 8 -40.64 6.06 -20.89
CA LEU A 8 -40.24 6.88 -19.74
C LEU A 8 -40.10 8.34 -20.16
N PRO A 9 -40.45 9.30 -19.28
CA PRO A 9 -40.08 10.71 -19.48
C PRO A 9 -38.55 10.86 -19.64
N ASP A 10 -38.08 11.75 -20.51
CA ASP A 10 -36.66 11.97 -20.81
C ASP A 10 -35.84 12.25 -19.54
N SER A 11 -36.40 13.00 -18.59
CA SER A 11 -35.73 13.29 -17.32
C SER A 11 -35.42 12.03 -16.50
N VAL A 12 -36.35 11.05 -16.50
CA VAL A 12 -36.19 9.78 -15.79
C VAL A 12 -35.19 8.88 -16.53
N ALA A 13 -35.34 8.79 -17.87
CA ALA A 13 -34.42 8.05 -18.72
C ALA A 13 -32.98 8.58 -18.56
N ASN A 14 -32.81 9.92 -18.51
CA ASN A 14 -31.52 10.56 -18.31
C ASN A 14 -30.93 10.28 -16.91
N GLN A 15 -31.74 10.24 -15.86
CA GLN A 15 -31.26 9.90 -14.50
C GLN A 15 -30.85 8.43 -14.38
N ILE A 16 -31.54 7.51 -15.06
CA ILE A 16 -31.18 6.08 -15.10
C ILE A 16 -29.82 5.91 -15.79
N ALA A 17 -29.68 6.45 -16.99
CA ALA A 17 -28.44 6.37 -17.76
C ALA A 17 -27.26 7.09 -17.08
N ALA A 18 -27.51 8.26 -16.47
CA ALA A 18 -26.52 8.95 -15.67
C ALA A 18 -25.96 8.07 -14.54
N GLY A 19 -26.73 7.10 -14.07
CA GLY A 19 -26.32 6.19 -13.03
C GLY A 19 -25.28 5.16 -13.43
N GLU A 20 -25.17 4.88 -14.69
CA GLU A 20 -24.15 3.97 -15.23
C GLU A 20 -22.81 4.69 -15.43
N VAL A 21 -22.86 5.99 -15.75
CA VAL A 21 -21.67 6.81 -16.03
C VAL A 21 -21.17 7.53 -14.78
N ILE A 22 -22.05 8.22 -14.05
CA ILE A 22 -21.69 9.05 -12.89
C ILE A 22 -22.15 8.38 -11.61
N GLN A 23 -21.25 7.64 -10.99
CA GLN A 23 -21.51 6.93 -9.74
C GLN A 23 -21.02 7.70 -8.50
N ARG A 24 -19.99 8.52 -8.65
CA ARG A 24 -19.27 9.23 -7.57
C ARG A 24 -18.71 10.56 -8.04
N PRO A 25 -18.31 11.47 -7.11
CA PRO A 25 -17.58 12.70 -7.45
C PRO A 25 -16.33 12.46 -8.31
N ALA A 26 -15.58 11.39 -8.05
CA ALA A 26 -14.41 11.01 -8.83
C ALA A 26 -14.73 10.76 -10.32
N SER A 27 -15.93 10.21 -10.63
CA SER A 27 -16.36 10.02 -12.03
C SER A 27 -16.55 11.35 -12.75
N VAL A 28 -17.07 12.38 -12.07
CA VAL A 28 -17.24 13.72 -12.63
C VAL A 28 -15.87 14.32 -12.99
N ILE A 29 -14.91 14.26 -12.07
CA ILE A 29 -13.55 14.79 -12.28
C ILE A 29 -12.89 14.07 -13.44
N LYS A 30 -12.97 12.74 -13.47
CA LYS A 30 -12.42 11.94 -14.57
C LYS A 30 -12.93 12.43 -15.92
N GLU A 31 -14.25 12.46 -16.11
CA GLU A 31 -14.84 12.85 -17.40
C GLU A 31 -14.53 14.30 -17.79
N LEU A 32 -14.53 15.24 -16.84
CA LEU A 32 -14.25 16.65 -17.13
C LEU A 32 -12.76 16.88 -17.47
N VAL A 33 -11.85 16.27 -16.72
CA VAL A 33 -10.40 16.40 -16.98
C VAL A 33 -10.01 15.70 -18.28
N GLU A 34 -10.56 14.52 -18.58
CA GLU A 34 -10.37 13.84 -19.86
C GLU A 34 -10.89 14.70 -21.03
N ASN A 35 -12.02 15.41 -20.86
CA ASN A 35 -12.53 16.34 -21.87
C ASN A 35 -11.63 17.56 -22.05
N ALA A 36 -11.04 18.11 -20.99
CA ALA A 36 -10.08 19.21 -21.07
C ALA A 36 -8.82 18.79 -21.87
N ILE A 37 -8.29 17.59 -21.61
CA ILE A 37 -7.15 17.05 -22.35
C ILE A 37 -7.50 16.84 -23.83
N ASP A 38 -8.66 16.24 -24.13
CA ASP A 38 -9.16 16.06 -25.50
C ASP A 38 -9.42 17.39 -26.21
N ALA A 39 -9.66 18.49 -25.46
CA ALA A 39 -9.76 19.84 -25.99
C ALA A 39 -8.38 20.49 -26.26
N GLY A 40 -7.28 19.79 -25.99
CA GLY A 40 -5.92 20.26 -26.19
C GLY A 40 -5.45 21.25 -25.13
N ALA A 41 -5.97 21.17 -23.91
CA ALA A 41 -5.53 21.99 -22.79
C ALA A 41 -4.06 21.74 -22.45
N GLN A 42 -3.34 22.81 -22.15
CA GLN A 42 -1.96 22.81 -21.65
C GLN A 42 -1.93 22.97 -20.12
N HIS A 43 -3.00 23.54 -19.57
CA HIS A 43 -3.16 23.75 -18.14
C HIS A 43 -4.58 23.40 -17.70
N VAL A 44 -4.70 22.61 -16.63
CA VAL A 44 -5.98 22.18 -16.06
C VAL A 44 -5.98 22.39 -14.55
N ASP A 45 -6.90 23.23 -14.07
CA ASP A 45 -7.12 23.50 -12.65
C ASP A 45 -8.37 22.74 -12.17
N VAL A 46 -8.24 21.99 -11.08
CA VAL A 46 -9.33 21.25 -10.45
C VAL A 46 -9.56 21.78 -9.03
N LEU A 47 -10.75 22.33 -8.77
CA LEU A 47 -11.15 22.84 -7.46
C LEU A 47 -12.29 21.98 -6.91
N VAL A 48 -12.10 21.46 -5.71
CA VAL A 48 -13.04 20.53 -5.05
C VAL A 48 -13.42 21.07 -3.69
N VAL A 49 -14.72 21.11 -3.40
CA VAL A 49 -15.26 21.48 -2.08
C VAL A 49 -16.04 20.31 -1.49
N ASP A 50 -15.78 19.97 -0.21
CA ASP A 50 -16.41 18.86 0.51
C ASP A 50 -16.30 17.52 -0.25
N ALA A 51 -15.10 17.22 -0.76
CA ALA A 51 -14.84 16.02 -1.56
C ALA A 51 -15.79 15.87 -2.76
N GLY A 52 -16.16 16.99 -3.38
CA GLY A 52 -17.01 17.04 -4.56
C GLY A 52 -18.51 16.90 -4.29
N LYS A 53 -18.94 16.86 -3.04
CA LYS A 53 -20.37 16.82 -2.68
C LYS A 53 -21.03 18.19 -2.84
N THR A 54 -20.32 19.26 -2.49
CA THR A 54 -20.79 20.65 -2.61
C THR A 54 -20.48 21.21 -3.98
N SER A 55 -19.21 21.16 -4.43
CA SER A 55 -18.85 21.59 -5.77
C SER A 55 -17.59 20.92 -6.29
N ILE A 56 -17.55 20.75 -7.61
CA ILE A 56 -16.39 20.39 -8.42
C ILE A 56 -16.29 21.42 -9.52
N GLN A 57 -15.13 22.06 -9.66
CA GLN A 57 -14.86 22.96 -10.77
C GLN A 57 -13.61 22.50 -11.50
N VAL A 58 -13.70 22.41 -12.83
CA VAL A 58 -12.57 22.10 -13.71
C VAL A 58 -12.42 23.26 -14.69
N ILE A 59 -11.25 23.86 -14.74
CA ILE A 59 -10.90 25.00 -15.59
C ILE A 59 -9.79 24.55 -16.53
N ASP A 60 -9.95 24.76 -17.81
CA ASP A 60 -8.97 24.44 -18.85
C ASP A 60 -8.71 25.63 -19.79
N ASP A 61 -7.54 25.66 -20.38
CA ASP A 61 -7.11 26.63 -21.41
C ASP A 61 -7.21 26.06 -22.83
N GLY A 62 -8.01 25.01 -23.03
CA GLY A 62 -8.21 24.33 -24.29
C GLY A 62 -8.86 25.19 -25.37
N LYS A 63 -9.34 24.58 -26.45
CA LYS A 63 -9.93 25.29 -27.60
C LYS A 63 -11.22 26.05 -27.30
N GLY A 64 -11.91 25.72 -26.19
CA GLY A 64 -13.23 26.27 -25.88
C GLY A 64 -14.33 25.75 -26.81
N MET A 65 -15.53 26.35 -26.70
CA MET A 65 -16.71 26.00 -27.48
C MET A 65 -17.43 27.26 -27.96
N SER A 66 -18.06 27.18 -29.15
CA SER A 66 -19.00 28.18 -29.62
C SER A 66 -20.29 28.17 -28.78
N GLU A 67 -21.11 29.21 -28.89
CA GLU A 67 -22.41 29.32 -28.23
C GLU A 67 -23.31 28.09 -28.52
N THR A 68 -23.33 27.65 -29.77
CA THR A 68 -24.12 26.48 -30.23
C THR A 68 -23.54 25.19 -29.71
N ASP A 69 -22.21 24.99 -29.78
CA ASP A 69 -21.55 23.78 -29.31
C ASP A 69 -21.64 23.66 -27.80
N ALA A 70 -21.56 24.77 -27.06
CA ALA A 70 -21.74 24.77 -25.60
C ALA A 70 -23.08 24.17 -25.19
N ARG A 71 -24.16 24.52 -25.90
CA ARG A 71 -25.49 23.95 -25.66
C ARG A 71 -25.59 22.49 -26.12
N LEU A 72 -25.11 22.18 -27.33
CA LEU A 72 -25.16 20.82 -27.89
C LEU A 72 -24.33 19.83 -27.10
N SER A 73 -23.25 20.26 -26.42
CA SER A 73 -22.39 19.39 -25.62
C SER A 73 -23.11 18.68 -24.46
N PHE A 74 -24.27 19.18 -24.05
CA PHE A 74 -25.11 18.58 -23.01
C PHE A 74 -26.26 17.72 -23.57
N GLU A 75 -26.38 17.64 -24.89
CA GLU A 75 -27.32 16.71 -25.53
C GLU A 75 -26.71 15.31 -25.60
N ARG A 76 -27.57 14.29 -25.48
CA ARG A 76 -27.12 12.89 -25.57
C ARG A 76 -26.67 12.58 -26.99
N HIS A 77 -25.60 11.78 -27.06
CA HIS A 77 -25.00 11.36 -28.32
C HIS A 77 -24.41 12.51 -29.17
N ALA A 78 -24.28 13.69 -28.60
CA ALA A 78 -23.56 14.80 -29.22
C ALA A 78 -22.05 14.70 -28.91
N THR A 79 -21.26 14.53 -29.94
CA THR A 79 -19.80 14.41 -29.80
C THR A 79 -19.09 15.01 -31.01
N SER A 80 -17.94 15.64 -30.77
CA SER A 80 -17.04 16.12 -31.82
C SER A 80 -15.97 15.09 -32.22
N LYS A 81 -15.93 13.92 -31.54
CA LYS A 81 -14.78 13.01 -31.53
C LYS A 81 -14.95 11.83 -32.49
N ILE A 82 -16.18 11.44 -32.81
CA ILE A 82 -16.53 10.37 -33.78
C ILE A 82 -17.62 10.87 -34.69
N ARG A 83 -17.62 10.43 -35.95
CA ARG A 83 -18.63 10.75 -36.96
C ARG A 83 -19.19 9.50 -37.62
N GLU A 84 -18.37 8.47 -37.78
CA GLU A 84 -18.71 7.24 -38.46
C GLU A 84 -18.42 6.02 -37.56
N ALA A 85 -19.04 4.91 -37.85
CA ALA A 85 -18.82 3.66 -37.10
C ALA A 85 -17.36 3.16 -37.20
N ALA A 86 -16.67 3.50 -38.30
CA ALA A 86 -15.26 3.17 -38.48
C ALA A 86 -14.34 3.87 -37.45
N ASP A 87 -14.71 5.08 -36.98
CA ASP A 87 -13.94 5.83 -35.99
C ASP A 87 -13.86 5.11 -34.64
N LEU A 88 -14.82 4.20 -34.37
CA LEU A 88 -14.80 3.40 -33.13
C LEU A 88 -13.60 2.44 -33.05
N PHE A 89 -13.03 2.07 -34.18
CA PHE A 89 -11.86 1.19 -34.28
C PHE A 89 -10.52 1.97 -34.34
N ALA A 90 -10.59 3.32 -34.42
CA ALA A 90 -9.42 4.19 -34.48
C ALA A 90 -9.47 5.30 -33.42
N LEU A 91 -9.86 4.93 -32.19
CA LEU A 91 -10.04 5.90 -31.11
C LEU A 91 -8.70 6.41 -30.54
N HIS A 92 -8.41 7.69 -30.79
CA HIS A 92 -7.27 8.39 -30.21
C HIS A 92 -7.67 9.32 -29.03
N THR A 93 -8.96 9.58 -28.82
CA THR A 93 -9.48 10.43 -27.75
C THR A 93 -9.90 9.62 -26.52
N MET A 94 -9.81 10.21 -25.33
CA MET A 94 -10.20 9.54 -24.08
C MET A 94 -11.72 9.36 -23.97
N GLY A 95 -12.50 10.37 -24.37
CA GLY A 95 -13.96 10.31 -24.45
C GLY A 95 -14.45 10.14 -25.89
N PHE A 96 -15.58 9.44 -26.14
CA PHE A 96 -16.16 9.30 -27.48
C PHE A 96 -17.68 9.19 -27.52
N ARG A 97 -18.35 8.78 -26.44
CA ARG A 97 -19.81 8.43 -26.43
C ARG A 97 -20.74 9.64 -26.48
N GLY A 98 -20.30 10.84 -26.13
CA GLY A 98 -21.16 12.04 -26.04
C GLY A 98 -22.25 11.94 -24.96
N GLU A 99 -21.99 11.26 -23.84
CA GLU A 99 -22.97 11.00 -22.78
C GLU A 99 -22.56 11.59 -21.42
N ALA A 100 -21.27 11.90 -21.24
CA ALA A 100 -20.74 12.28 -19.94
C ALA A 100 -21.34 13.61 -19.42
N LEU A 101 -21.30 14.67 -20.23
CA LEU A 101 -21.82 15.98 -19.84
C LEU A 101 -23.34 15.95 -19.64
N ALA A 102 -24.08 15.26 -20.52
CA ALA A 102 -25.52 15.04 -20.38
C ALA A 102 -25.84 14.28 -19.06
N SER A 103 -25.04 13.28 -18.72
CA SER A 103 -25.19 12.51 -17.49
C SER A 103 -24.89 13.34 -16.24
N ILE A 104 -23.86 14.18 -16.26
CA ILE A 104 -23.54 15.12 -15.16
C ILE A 104 -24.69 16.11 -14.97
N ALA A 105 -25.16 16.73 -16.05
CA ALA A 105 -26.25 17.71 -16.00
C ALA A 105 -27.59 17.10 -15.53
N ALA A 106 -27.81 15.80 -15.76
CA ALA A 106 -29.01 15.11 -15.30
C ALA A 106 -29.07 14.96 -13.76
N VAL A 107 -27.91 14.93 -13.07
CA VAL A 107 -27.86 14.64 -11.63
C VAL A 107 -27.22 15.77 -10.80
N ALA A 108 -26.85 16.88 -11.43
CA ALA A 108 -26.21 18.02 -10.80
C ALA A 108 -26.73 19.37 -11.35
N GLN A 109 -26.33 20.46 -10.71
CA GLN A 109 -26.43 21.82 -11.22
C GLN A 109 -25.09 22.17 -11.86
N VAL A 110 -25.10 22.51 -13.17
CA VAL A 110 -23.89 22.75 -13.94
C VAL A 110 -23.90 24.20 -14.47
N GLU A 111 -22.78 24.88 -14.25
CA GLU A 111 -22.48 26.19 -14.86
C GLU A 111 -21.26 25.99 -15.75
N LEU A 112 -21.41 26.22 -17.03
CA LEU A 112 -20.33 26.23 -18.02
C LEU A 112 -20.05 27.67 -18.43
N ARG A 113 -18.77 28.05 -18.42
CA ARG A 113 -18.26 29.26 -19.06
C ARG A 113 -17.22 28.84 -20.07
N THR A 114 -17.38 29.25 -21.32
CA THR A 114 -16.46 28.84 -22.40
C THR A 114 -16.29 29.93 -23.42
N ARG A 115 -15.08 30.00 -24.00
CA ARG A 115 -14.75 30.95 -25.04
C ARG A 115 -13.72 30.36 -26.02
N MET A 116 -13.98 30.49 -27.29
CA MET A 116 -13.03 30.13 -28.35
C MET A 116 -11.94 31.18 -28.51
N GLU A 117 -10.82 30.76 -29.05
CA GLU A 117 -9.77 31.72 -29.44
C GLU A 117 -10.26 32.65 -30.56
N GLY A 118 -10.04 33.95 -30.41
CA GLY A 118 -10.47 34.97 -31.37
C GLY A 118 -11.85 35.53 -31.12
N GLU A 119 -12.66 34.99 -30.21
CA GLU A 119 -13.93 35.61 -29.79
C GLU A 119 -13.72 36.60 -28.67
N GLU A 120 -14.43 37.75 -28.72
CA GLU A 120 -14.35 38.82 -27.69
C GLU A 120 -15.10 38.41 -26.42
N LEU A 121 -16.28 37.79 -26.59
CA LEU A 121 -17.12 37.33 -25.50
C LEU A 121 -17.27 35.81 -25.58
N GLY A 122 -17.34 35.18 -24.42
CA GLY A 122 -17.67 33.78 -24.27
C GLY A 122 -19.15 33.57 -23.92
N THR A 123 -19.52 32.35 -23.71
CA THR A 123 -20.88 31.92 -23.35
C THR A 123 -20.89 31.37 -21.94
N MET A 124 -21.84 31.82 -21.11
CA MET A 124 -22.22 31.17 -19.86
C MET A 124 -23.53 30.41 -20.07
N LEU A 125 -23.51 29.12 -19.70
CA LEU A 125 -24.68 28.23 -19.79
C LEU A 125 -24.93 27.63 -18.41
N THR A 126 -26.19 27.74 -17.94
CA THR A 126 -26.63 27.16 -16.65
C THR A 126 -27.65 26.08 -16.91
N ILE A 127 -27.41 24.88 -16.32
CA ILE A 127 -28.27 23.71 -16.48
C ILE A 127 -28.53 23.07 -15.11
N SER A 128 -29.76 22.68 -14.85
CA SER A 128 -30.16 21.99 -13.62
C SER A 128 -31.09 20.81 -13.96
N GLY A 129 -30.67 19.58 -13.58
CA GLY A 129 -31.47 18.39 -13.83
C GLY A 129 -31.89 18.18 -15.28
N SER A 130 -30.97 18.35 -16.22
CA SER A 130 -31.15 18.29 -17.69
C SER A 130 -31.97 19.46 -18.28
N LYS A 131 -32.29 20.49 -17.54
CA LYS A 131 -33.02 21.66 -18.05
C LYS A 131 -32.08 22.85 -18.13
N VAL A 132 -32.01 23.47 -19.30
CA VAL A 132 -31.29 24.74 -19.50
C VAL A 132 -32.09 25.84 -18.81
N GLU A 133 -31.47 26.51 -17.85
CA GLU A 133 -32.06 27.62 -17.10
C GLU A 133 -31.72 28.98 -17.73
N GLY A 134 -30.53 29.11 -18.29
CA GLY A 134 -30.10 30.34 -18.92
C GLY A 134 -28.89 30.14 -19.84
N GLN A 135 -28.77 31.01 -20.82
CA GLN A 135 -27.60 31.13 -21.70
C GLN A 135 -27.37 32.61 -21.98
N GLU A 136 -26.18 33.11 -21.69
CA GLU A 136 -25.84 34.52 -21.83
C GLU A 136 -24.38 34.73 -22.22
N ALA A 137 -24.11 35.85 -22.89
CA ALA A 137 -22.76 36.23 -23.21
C ALA A 137 -22.02 36.73 -21.96
N VAL A 138 -20.77 36.29 -21.77
CA VAL A 138 -19.97 36.65 -20.59
C VAL A 138 -18.51 36.86 -20.98
N SER A 139 -17.83 37.75 -20.27
CA SER A 139 -16.37 37.87 -20.39
C SER A 139 -15.70 36.77 -19.60
N CYS A 140 -14.98 35.87 -20.28
CA CYS A 140 -14.20 34.81 -19.66
C CYS A 140 -12.89 34.56 -20.44
N PRO A 141 -11.91 33.90 -19.82
CA PRO A 141 -10.69 33.49 -20.52
C PRO A 141 -10.99 32.49 -21.66
N LYS A 142 -10.04 32.28 -22.57
CA LYS A 142 -10.06 31.20 -23.56
C LYS A 142 -10.09 29.86 -22.82
N GLY A 143 -10.81 28.88 -23.38
CA GLY A 143 -10.95 27.53 -22.80
C GLY A 143 -12.33 27.31 -22.20
N SER A 144 -12.43 26.44 -21.23
CA SER A 144 -13.71 26.13 -20.58
C SER A 144 -13.57 26.03 -19.07
N SER A 145 -14.62 26.44 -18.36
CA SER A 145 -14.75 26.29 -16.91
C SER A 145 -16.09 25.62 -16.62
N PHE A 146 -16.04 24.37 -16.16
CA PHE A 146 -17.20 23.61 -15.73
C PHE A 146 -17.30 23.64 -14.21
N SER A 147 -18.38 24.20 -13.68
CA SER A 147 -18.70 24.19 -12.25
C SER A 147 -19.92 23.30 -12.00
N VAL A 148 -19.69 22.15 -11.37
CA VAL A 148 -20.70 21.14 -11.03
C VAL A 148 -21.03 21.28 -9.55
N LYS A 149 -22.27 21.65 -9.22
CA LYS A 149 -22.72 21.94 -7.86
C LYS A 149 -23.80 20.95 -7.44
N ASN A 150 -23.87 20.65 -6.13
CA ASN A 150 -24.93 19.85 -5.52
C ASN A 150 -25.14 18.48 -6.20
N LEU A 151 -24.07 17.72 -6.41
CA LEU A 151 -24.15 16.41 -7.03
C LEU A 151 -25.19 15.52 -6.36
N PHE A 152 -26.05 14.86 -7.16
CA PHE A 152 -27.19 14.05 -6.75
C PHE A 152 -28.29 14.79 -5.98
N PHE A 153 -28.45 16.11 -6.20
CA PHE A 153 -29.49 16.89 -5.51
C PHE A 153 -30.91 16.36 -5.78
N ASN A 154 -31.16 15.82 -6.98
CA ASN A 154 -32.43 15.27 -7.42
C ASN A 154 -32.50 13.73 -7.32
N VAL A 155 -31.48 13.06 -6.76
CA VAL A 155 -31.42 11.60 -6.55
C VAL A 155 -31.02 11.31 -5.09
N PRO A 156 -31.93 11.51 -4.12
CA PRO A 156 -31.61 11.41 -2.69
C PRO A 156 -31.03 10.05 -2.27
N ALA A 157 -31.47 8.96 -2.91
CA ALA A 157 -30.95 7.63 -2.64
C ALA A 157 -29.44 7.58 -2.91
N ARG A 158 -28.96 8.05 -4.08
CA ARG A 158 -27.52 8.08 -4.41
C ARG A 158 -26.72 8.98 -3.49
N ARG A 159 -27.27 10.13 -3.11
CA ARG A 159 -26.63 11.05 -2.17
C ARG A 159 -26.35 10.38 -0.83
N LYS A 160 -27.24 9.51 -0.34
CA LYS A 160 -27.07 8.71 0.89
C LYS A 160 -26.01 7.61 0.74
N PHE A 161 -25.72 7.14 -0.46
CA PHE A 161 -24.69 6.14 -0.71
C PHE A 161 -23.28 6.72 -0.88
N LEU A 162 -23.13 8.05 -0.90
CA LEU A 162 -21.80 8.68 -0.85
C LEU A 162 -21.15 8.38 0.50
N LYS A 163 -19.87 8.05 0.42
CA LYS A 163 -19.05 7.70 1.59
C LYS A 163 -18.60 8.93 2.37
N SER A 164 -17.72 8.75 3.37
CA SER A 164 -17.11 9.87 4.10
C SER A 164 -16.40 10.83 3.14
N ASN A 165 -16.20 12.09 3.56
CA ASN A 165 -15.48 13.06 2.71
C ASN A 165 -14.05 12.59 2.42
N GLN A 166 -13.39 11.97 3.39
CA GLN A 166 -12.04 11.43 3.23
C GLN A 166 -12.01 10.31 2.19
N THR A 167 -12.96 9.38 2.23
CA THR A 167 -13.04 8.28 1.25
C THR A 167 -13.35 8.81 -0.15
N GLU A 168 -14.29 9.76 -0.30
CA GLU A 168 -14.58 10.33 -1.62
C GLU A 168 -13.39 11.15 -2.15
N LEU A 169 -12.68 11.88 -1.28
CA LEU A 169 -11.46 12.59 -1.65
C LEU A 169 -10.37 11.61 -2.11
N SER A 170 -10.15 10.52 -1.39
CA SER A 170 -9.20 9.47 -1.80
C SER A 170 -9.53 8.89 -3.18
N ASN A 171 -10.83 8.65 -3.46
CA ASN A 171 -11.27 8.20 -4.79
C ASN A 171 -10.96 9.25 -5.88
N ILE A 172 -11.21 10.55 -5.59
CA ILE A 172 -10.89 11.65 -6.47
C ILE A 172 -9.40 11.69 -6.79
N LEU A 173 -8.56 11.65 -5.75
CA LEU A 173 -7.11 11.69 -5.89
C LEU A 173 -6.60 10.49 -6.69
N THR A 174 -7.14 9.28 -6.46
CA THR A 174 -6.77 8.09 -7.22
C THR A 174 -7.10 8.21 -8.71
N GLU A 175 -8.28 8.74 -9.08
CA GLU A 175 -8.61 8.97 -10.50
C GLU A 175 -7.75 10.10 -11.11
N PHE A 176 -7.51 11.16 -10.35
CA PHE A 176 -6.63 12.25 -10.77
C PHE A 176 -5.19 11.77 -11.00
N GLU A 177 -4.63 10.97 -10.10
CA GLU A 177 -3.31 10.33 -10.25
C GLU A 177 -3.21 9.54 -11.56
N ARG A 178 -4.24 8.76 -11.90
CA ARG A 178 -4.28 7.98 -13.16
C ARG A 178 -4.20 8.86 -14.39
N ILE A 179 -4.91 10.00 -14.38
CA ILE A 179 -4.95 10.91 -15.51
C ILE A 179 -3.62 11.67 -15.66
N VAL A 180 -3.08 12.21 -14.57
CA VAL A 180 -1.85 13.02 -14.64
C VAL A 180 -0.61 12.19 -14.96
N LEU A 181 -0.61 10.88 -14.64
CA LEU A 181 0.48 9.96 -15.00
C LEU A 181 0.56 9.69 -16.50
N VAL A 182 -0.55 9.79 -17.21
CA VAL A 182 -0.61 9.55 -18.67
C VAL A 182 -0.28 10.81 -19.45
N ASN A 183 -0.50 12.00 -18.88
CA ASN A 183 -0.34 13.28 -19.54
C ASN A 183 0.74 14.13 -18.84
N PRO A 184 2.01 13.72 -18.87
CA PRO A 184 3.08 14.43 -18.17
C PRO A 184 3.38 15.81 -18.80
N GLU A 185 3.00 16.02 -20.07
CA GLU A 185 3.17 17.25 -20.83
C GLU A 185 2.13 18.35 -20.50
N VAL A 186 1.03 17.98 -19.82
CA VAL A 186 0.00 18.93 -19.37
C VAL A 186 0.28 19.34 -17.92
N SER A 187 0.12 20.61 -17.61
CA SER A 187 0.22 21.15 -16.26
C SER A 187 -1.10 20.95 -15.50
N PHE A 188 -1.05 20.46 -14.27
CA PHE A 188 -2.24 20.23 -13.46
C PHE A 188 -2.10 20.84 -12.07
N THR A 189 -3.17 21.47 -11.59
CA THR A 189 -3.34 21.80 -10.17
C THR A 189 -4.59 21.12 -9.61
N LEU A 190 -4.57 20.77 -8.33
CA LEU A 190 -5.75 20.31 -7.62
C LEU A 190 -5.83 20.96 -6.25
N HIS A 191 -6.96 21.61 -5.99
CA HIS A 191 -7.25 22.26 -4.71
C HIS A 191 -8.45 21.58 -4.04
N HIS A 192 -8.38 21.39 -2.72
CA HIS A 192 -9.49 20.91 -1.91
C HIS A 192 -9.74 21.86 -0.73
N ASN A 193 -10.96 22.39 -0.63
CA ASN A 193 -11.35 23.36 0.39
C ASN A 193 -10.40 24.56 0.51
N GLY A 194 -9.86 25.03 -0.65
CA GLY A 194 -8.92 26.15 -0.72
C GLY A 194 -7.45 25.77 -0.46
N ALA A 195 -7.15 24.56 -0.03
CA ALA A 195 -5.77 24.07 0.11
C ALA A 195 -5.29 23.44 -1.20
N GLU A 196 -4.07 23.77 -1.66
CA GLU A 196 -3.43 23.13 -2.79
C GLU A 196 -2.93 21.73 -2.38
N LEU A 197 -3.44 20.70 -3.06
CA LEU A 197 -2.99 19.31 -2.85
C LEU A 197 -1.96 18.89 -3.89
N PHE A 198 -2.17 19.24 -5.15
CA PHE A 198 -1.23 18.98 -6.23
C PHE A 198 -0.90 20.24 -7.00
N ASN A 199 0.38 20.39 -7.36
CA ASN A 199 0.88 21.36 -8.31
C ASN A 199 1.92 20.65 -9.18
N LEU A 200 1.48 20.22 -10.36
CA LEU A 200 2.23 19.33 -11.24
C LEU A 200 2.51 20.05 -12.56
N PRO A 201 3.63 20.75 -12.70
CA PRO A 201 3.99 21.40 -13.95
C PRO A 201 4.21 20.38 -15.07
N ALA A 202 4.16 20.82 -16.32
CA ALA A 202 4.50 20.00 -17.48
C ALA A 202 5.97 19.56 -17.39
N LEU A 203 6.24 18.26 -17.30
CA LEU A 203 7.56 17.68 -17.08
C LEU A 203 7.66 16.32 -17.78
N GLN A 204 8.85 15.70 -17.75
CA GLN A 204 9.03 14.32 -18.21
C GLN A 204 8.32 13.33 -17.28
N LEU A 205 7.95 12.16 -17.82
CA LEU A 205 7.21 11.12 -17.11
C LEU A 205 7.83 10.75 -15.74
N ARG A 206 9.15 10.57 -15.66
CA ARG A 206 9.83 10.23 -14.40
C ARG A 206 9.65 11.32 -13.34
N GLN A 207 9.75 12.57 -13.74
CA GLN A 207 9.53 13.70 -12.85
C GLN A 207 8.05 13.84 -12.45
N ARG A 208 7.12 13.51 -13.36
CA ARG A 208 5.69 13.43 -13.05
C ARG A 208 5.41 12.38 -11.98
N ILE A 209 5.97 11.18 -12.10
CA ILE A 209 5.84 10.11 -11.08
C ILE A 209 6.37 10.59 -9.72
N MET A 210 7.52 11.29 -9.72
CA MET A 210 8.08 11.89 -8.49
C MET A 210 7.18 12.98 -7.89
N GLY A 211 6.55 13.79 -8.73
CA GLY A 211 5.61 14.83 -8.30
C GLY A 211 4.36 14.24 -7.62
N VAL A 212 3.90 13.07 -8.08
CA VAL A 212 2.72 12.39 -7.53
C VAL A 212 3.03 11.57 -6.29
N PHE A 213 4.14 10.78 -6.29
CA PHE A 213 4.42 9.78 -5.24
C PHE A 213 5.60 10.16 -4.33
N GLY A 214 6.20 11.33 -4.54
CA GLY A 214 7.34 11.80 -3.76
C GLY A 214 8.69 11.43 -4.35
N LYS A 215 9.75 12.09 -3.85
CA LYS A 215 11.10 11.98 -4.43
C LYS A 215 11.75 10.60 -4.23
N LYS A 216 11.38 9.88 -3.16
CA LYS A 216 11.95 8.57 -2.81
C LYS A 216 11.75 7.54 -3.93
N ILE A 217 10.60 7.56 -4.61
CA ILE A 217 10.28 6.60 -5.69
C ILE A 217 11.30 6.64 -6.85
N ASN A 218 12.01 7.76 -7.03
CA ASN A 218 13.02 7.90 -8.09
C ASN A 218 14.17 6.89 -7.95
N GLN A 219 14.59 6.59 -6.72
CA GLN A 219 15.67 5.65 -6.42
C GLN A 219 15.20 4.20 -6.51
N GLU A 220 13.89 4.00 -6.40
CA GLU A 220 13.25 2.69 -6.38
C GLU A 220 12.95 2.14 -7.79
N LEU A 221 12.99 2.96 -8.84
CA LEU A 221 12.53 2.64 -10.19
C LEU A 221 13.66 2.40 -11.20
N LEU A 222 13.53 1.33 -11.98
CA LEU A 222 14.34 1.00 -13.14
C LEU A 222 13.58 1.33 -14.42
N SER A 223 14.24 1.91 -15.41
CA SER A 223 13.66 2.26 -16.71
C SER A 223 13.52 1.02 -17.60
N LEU A 224 12.36 0.91 -18.24
CA LEU A 224 12.04 -0.11 -19.23
C LEU A 224 11.59 0.57 -20.51
N ASP A 225 12.20 0.21 -21.65
CA ASP A 225 11.81 0.68 -22.99
C ASP A 225 12.15 -0.41 -24.01
N VAL A 226 11.12 -1.00 -24.62
CA VAL A 226 11.24 -2.06 -25.63
C VAL A 226 10.28 -1.73 -26.76
N ASP A 227 10.81 -1.66 -27.96
CA ASP A 227 10.06 -1.42 -29.19
C ASP A 227 10.05 -2.67 -30.06
N THR A 228 8.86 -3.12 -30.42
CA THR A 228 8.65 -4.28 -31.29
C THR A 228 7.61 -3.96 -32.37
N THR A 229 7.51 -4.80 -33.37
CA THR A 229 6.50 -4.63 -34.44
C THR A 229 5.05 -4.76 -33.95
N MET A 230 4.81 -5.35 -32.78
CA MET A 230 3.48 -5.63 -32.25
C MET A 230 3.06 -4.61 -31.17
N VAL A 231 4.00 -4.17 -30.37
CA VAL A 231 3.75 -3.28 -29.22
C VAL A 231 5.05 -2.58 -28.84
N ARG A 232 4.95 -1.30 -28.51
CA ARG A 232 5.98 -0.61 -27.76
C ARG A 232 5.61 -0.61 -26.30
N VAL A 233 6.55 -1.05 -25.46
CA VAL A 233 6.39 -1.10 -23.98
C VAL A 233 7.43 -0.20 -23.37
N SER A 234 6.98 0.84 -22.70
CA SER A 234 7.85 1.81 -22.01
C SER A 234 7.42 2.03 -20.57
N GLY A 235 8.29 2.62 -19.76
CA GLY A 235 7.95 2.98 -18.39
C GLY A 235 8.98 2.56 -17.36
N PHE A 236 8.51 2.14 -16.18
CA PHE A 236 9.36 1.87 -15.03
C PHE A 236 8.86 0.66 -14.24
N VAL A 237 9.82 -0.13 -13.71
CA VAL A 237 9.56 -1.23 -12.78
C VAL A 237 10.39 -1.05 -11.51
N GLY A 238 9.88 -1.48 -10.37
CA GLY A 238 10.54 -1.34 -9.07
C GLY A 238 11.74 -2.24 -8.91
N LYS A 239 12.75 -1.81 -8.18
CA LYS A 239 13.85 -2.67 -7.75
C LYS A 239 13.32 -3.81 -6.88
N PRO A 240 13.87 -5.03 -6.95
CA PRO A 240 13.44 -6.16 -6.11
C PRO A 240 13.45 -5.85 -4.62
N GLU A 241 14.44 -5.09 -4.15
CA GLU A 241 14.63 -4.68 -2.75
C GLU A 241 13.47 -3.81 -2.23
N THR A 242 12.68 -3.20 -3.12
CA THR A 242 11.56 -2.32 -2.79
C THR A 242 10.22 -3.02 -2.79
N ALA A 243 10.22 -4.35 -2.91
CA ALA A 243 9.01 -5.16 -2.86
C ALA A 243 8.30 -5.02 -1.51
N ARG A 244 6.97 -5.07 -1.51
CA ARG A 244 6.12 -4.87 -0.33
C ARG A 244 4.97 -5.86 -0.33
N LYS A 245 4.52 -6.26 0.85
CA LYS A 245 3.35 -7.14 0.99
C LYS A 245 2.06 -6.46 0.52
N LYS A 246 1.97 -5.14 0.67
CA LYS A 246 0.83 -4.31 0.24
C LYS A 246 1.30 -2.91 -0.13
N GLY A 247 0.46 -2.17 -0.87
CA GLY A 247 0.73 -0.77 -1.19
C GLY A 247 1.73 -0.55 -2.33
N ALA A 248 2.05 -1.59 -3.10
CA ALA A 248 2.82 -1.44 -4.33
C ALA A 248 2.03 -0.61 -5.36
N ARG A 249 2.69 0.33 -6.02
CA ARG A 249 2.10 1.22 -7.02
C ARG A 249 2.06 0.53 -8.38
N GLN A 250 0.89 0.11 -8.83
CA GLN A 250 0.74 -0.77 -9.99
C GLN A 250 -0.16 -0.13 -11.03
N TYR A 251 0.46 0.41 -12.09
CA TYR A 251 -0.23 1.14 -13.13
C TYR A 251 0.11 0.57 -14.50
N PHE A 252 -0.93 0.20 -15.25
CA PHE A 252 -0.86 -0.08 -16.67
C PHE A 252 -1.61 0.98 -17.46
N PHE A 253 -1.02 1.41 -18.54
CA PHE A 253 -1.65 2.33 -19.49
C PHE A 253 -1.52 1.78 -20.91
N VAL A 254 -2.56 1.93 -21.72
CA VAL A 254 -2.53 1.59 -23.14
C VAL A 254 -3.11 2.75 -23.95
N ASN A 255 -2.36 3.24 -24.92
CA ASN A 255 -2.77 4.36 -25.76
C ASN A 255 -3.37 5.54 -24.96
N GLY A 256 -2.72 5.92 -23.85
CA GLY A 256 -3.19 7.00 -22.99
C GLY A 256 -4.31 6.65 -22.02
N ARG A 257 -4.70 5.39 -21.84
CA ARG A 257 -5.79 4.98 -20.93
C ARG A 257 -5.29 4.06 -19.83
N TYR A 258 -5.73 4.32 -18.61
CA TYR A 258 -5.50 3.40 -17.50
C TYR A 258 -6.25 2.08 -17.71
N MET A 259 -5.58 0.97 -17.46
CA MET A 259 -6.20 -0.35 -17.48
C MET A 259 -5.81 -1.21 -16.28
N ARG A 260 -6.66 -2.18 -15.97
CA ARG A 260 -6.36 -3.29 -15.07
C ARG A 260 -6.26 -4.56 -15.89
N HIS A 261 -5.14 -5.25 -15.78
CA HIS A 261 -4.89 -6.46 -16.55
C HIS A 261 -4.21 -7.53 -15.70
N PRO A 262 -4.97 -8.43 -15.04
CA PRO A 262 -4.41 -9.45 -14.15
C PRO A 262 -3.39 -10.37 -14.82
N TYR A 263 -3.58 -10.67 -16.11
CA TYR A 263 -2.68 -11.51 -16.88
C TYR A 263 -1.31 -10.83 -17.10
N PHE A 264 -1.28 -9.53 -17.43
CA PHE A 264 -0.02 -8.77 -17.54
C PHE A 264 0.63 -8.52 -16.18
N HIS A 265 -0.17 -8.35 -15.12
CA HIS A 265 0.36 -8.30 -13.76
C HIS A 265 1.13 -9.58 -13.44
N LYS A 266 0.59 -10.75 -13.81
CA LYS A 266 1.27 -12.03 -13.64
C LYS A 266 2.59 -12.07 -14.44
N ALA A 267 2.64 -11.54 -15.67
CA ALA A 267 3.87 -11.48 -16.47
C ALA A 267 5.01 -10.76 -15.75
N ILE A 268 4.68 -9.62 -15.08
CA ILE A 268 5.65 -8.88 -14.27
C ILE A 268 6.06 -9.73 -13.06
N MET A 269 5.11 -10.24 -12.28
CA MET A 269 5.42 -10.98 -11.06
C MET A 269 6.22 -12.26 -11.34
N ASP A 270 5.94 -12.98 -12.43
CA ASP A 270 6.72 -14.15 -12.87
C ASP A 270 8.19 -13.77 -13.20
N ALA A 271 8.44 -12.54 -13.66
CA ALA A 271 9.80 -12.06 -13.87
C ALA A 271 10.56 -11.80 -12.56
N TYR A 272 9.86 -11.56 -11.47
CA TYR A 272 10.43 -11.33 -10.13
C TYR A 272 10.43 -12.60 -9.24
N GLU A 273 9.93 -13.75 -9.72
CA GLU A 273 9.66 -14.95 -8.90
C GLU A 273 10.85 -15.38 -8.02
N GLN A 274 12.09 -15.25 -8.51
CA GLN A 274 13.31 -15.62 -7.76
C GLN A 274 13.98 -14.44 -7.02
N LEU A 275 13.47 -13.22 -7.19
CA LEU A 275 14.09 -12.00 -6.69
C LEU A 275 13.32 -11.38 -5.52
N VAL A 276 12.06 -11.76 -5.34
CA VAL A 276 11.16 -11.17 -4.36
C VAL A 276 10.50 -12.27 -3.52
N PRO A 277 10.38 -12.10 -2.20
CA PRO A 277 9.70 -13.07 -1.33
C PRO A 277 8.26 -13.36 -1.78
N VAL A 278 7.82 -14.60 -1.56
CA VAL A 278 6.47 -15.04 -1.93
C VAL A 278 5.41 -14.20 -1.21
N GLY A 279 4.48 -13.62 -1.97
CA GLY A 279 3.39 -12.78 -1.47
C GLY A 279 3.72 -11.29 -1.39
N GLU A 280 4.91 -10.88 -1.77
CA GLU A 280 5.25 -9.47 -1.94
C GLU A 280 5.06 -9.02 -3.39
N GLN A 281 4.85 -7.72 -3.57
CA GLN A 281 4.54 -7.09 -4.84
C GLN A 281 5.49 -5.94 -5.11
N VAL A 282 5.80 -5.71 -6.38
CA VAL A 282 6.64 -4.60 -6.83
C VAL A 282 5.79 -3.49 -7.44
N SER A 283 6.29 -2.26 -7.36
CA SER A 283 5.68 -1.12 -8.04
C SER A 283 6.06 -1.12 -9.52
N TYR A 284 5.13 -0.71 -10.39
CA TYR A 284 5.41 -0.54 -11.81
C TYR A 284 4.49 0.50 -12.45
N PHE A 285 5.00 1.16 -13.48
CA PHE A 285 4.32 2.14 -14.31
C PHE A 285 4.61 1.79 -15.76
N ILE A 286 3.74 1.02 -16.40
CA ILE A 286 3.97 0.45 -17.73
C ILE A 286 2.98 1.07 -18.73
N TYR A 287 3.53 1.53 -19.83
CA TYR A 287 2.83 2.17 -20.93
C TYR A 287 2.95 1.30 -22.18
N PHE A 288 1.81 0.95 -22.75
CA PHE A 288 1.70 0.21 -23.99
C PHE A 288 1.24 1.15 -25.09
N GLU A 289 1.96 1.18 -26.20
CA GLU A 289 1.54 1.77 -27.45
C GLU A 289 1.26 0.63 -28.43
N VAL A 290 -0.01 0.47 -28.81
CA VAL A 290 -0.51 -0.62 -29.66
C VAL A 290 -1.40 -0.01 -30.72
N ASP A 291 -1.39 -0.59 -31.93
CA ASP A 291 -2.33 -0.18 -32.97
C ASP A 291 -3.77 -0.28 -32.43
N PRO A 292 -4.56 0.80 -32.47
CA PRO A 292 -5.96 0.80 -32.02
C PRO A 292 -6.82 -0.31 -32.63
N ALA A 293 -6.51 -0.77 -33.83
CA ALA A 293 -7.22 -1.87 -34.50
C ALA A 293 -7.05 -3.23 -33.78
N ASN A 294 -5.97 -3.40 -32.99
CA ASN A 294 -5.64 -4.66 -32.30
C ASN A 294 -6.14 -4.70 -30.85
N ILE A 295 -6.90 -3.69 -30.42
CA ILE A 295 -7.45 -3.61 -29.07
C ILE A 295 -8.95 -3.30 -29.07
N ASP A 296 -9.70 -3.94 -28.16
CA ASP A 296 -11.09 -3.57 -27.88
C ASP A 296 -11.20 -2.90 -26.50
N VAL A 297 -11.54 -1.62 -26.51
CA VAL A 297 -11.69 -0.75 -25.32
C VAL A 297 -13.15 -0.71 -24.84
N ASN A 298 -14.13 -1.14 -25.69
CA ASN A 298 -15.54 -0.96 -25.41
C ASN A 298 -16.19 -2.16 -24.70
N ILE A 299 -15.49 -2.78 -23.78
CA ILE A 299 -15.95 -3.99 -23.06
C ILE A 299 -16.77 -3.62 -21.83
N HIS A 300 -16.35 -2.61 -21.07
CA HIS A 300 -16.98 -2.20 -19.81
C HIS A 300 -17.29 -0.69 -19.81
N PRO A 301 -18.39 -0.22 -19.15
CA PRO A 301 -18.69 1.20 -19.03
C PRO A 301 -17.55 2.06 -18.48
N THR A 302 -16.77 1.53 -17.53
CA THR A 302 -15.62 2.22 -16.92
C THR A 302 -14.38 2.26 -17.82
N LYS A 303 -14.37 1.52 -18.94
CA LYS A 303 -13.24 1.44 -19.90
C LYS A 303 -11.90 1.03 -19.28
N THR A 304 -11.92 0.35 -18.13
CA THR A 304 -10.70 -0.10 -17.41
C THR A 304 -10.26 -1.52 -17.79
N GLU A 305 -11.11 -2.27 -18.47
CA GLU A 305 -10.82 -3.59 -19.00
C GLU A 305 -10.68 -3.48 -20.52
N ILE A 306 -9.55 -3.93 -21.04
CA ILE A 306 -9.20 -3.84 -22.46
C ILE A 306 -8.77 -5.24 -22.91
N LYS A 307 -9.29 -5.68 -24.08
CA LYS A 307 -8.85 -6.92 -24.72
C LYS A 307 -7.86 -6.60 -25.82
N PHE A 308 -6.83 -7.42 -25.88
CA PHE A 308 -5.81 -7.37 -26.92
C PHE A 308 -6.01 -8.56 -27.86
N GLU A 309 -5.85 -8.36 -29.15
CA GLU A 309 -5.93 -9.44 -30.14
C GLU A 309 -4.82 -10.49 -29.90
N ASN A 310 -3.60 -10.03 -29.61
CA ASN A 310 -2.41 -10.86 -29.42
C ASN A 310 -1.90 -10.83 -27.97
N GLU A 311 -2.80 -11.03 -27.00
CA GLU A 311 -2.50 -10.92 -25.56
C GLU A 311 -1.34 -11.78 -25.09
N GLN A 312 -1.23 -13.02 -25.61
CA GLN A 312 -0.16 -13.95 -25.25
C GLN A 312 1.24 -13.48 -25.72
N VAL A 313 1.31 -12.90 -26.91
CA VAL A 313 2.56 -12.36 -27.46
C VAL A 313 3.02 -11.15 -26.65
N ILE A 314 2.09 -10.24 -26.35
CA ILE A 314 2.37 -9.04 -25.51
C ILE A 314 2.82 -9.47 -24.12
N TRP A 315 2.21 -10.52 -23.55
CA TRP A 315 2.65 -11.09 -22.27
C TRP A 315 4.10 -11.54 -22.30
N GLN A 316 4.51 -12.28 -23.37
CA GLN A 316 5.89 -12.74 -23.52
C GLN A 316 6.89 -11.59 -23.70
N ILE A 317 6.51 -10.57 -24.50
CA ILE A 317 7.33 -9.37 -24.70
C ILE A 317 7.53 -8.64 -23.37
N LEU A 318 6.44 -8.43 -22.62
CA LEU A 318 6.48 -7.76 -21.31
C LEU A 318 7.36 -8.52 -20.31
N ALA A 319 7.16 -9.85 -20.19
CA ALA A 319 7.96 -10.67 -19.29
C ALA A 319 9.46 -10.66 -19.65
N ALA A 320 9.79 -10.72 -20.96
CA ALA A 320 11.15 -10.64 -21.44
C ALA A 320 11.78 -9.26 -21.17
N ALA A 321 11.03 -8.18 -21.42
CA ALA A 321 11.47 -6.80 -21.19
C ALA A 321 11.79 -6.54 -19.70
N VAL A 322 10.92 -7.02 -18.80
CA VAL A 322 11.14 -6.90 -17.35
C VAL A 322 12.36 -7.72 -16.92
N LYS A 323 12.50 -8.98 -17.39
CA LYS A 323 13.67 -9.82 -17.09
C LYS A 323 14.97 -9.21 -17.59
N GLU A 324 14.97 -8.62 -18.79
CA GLU A 324 16.15 -7.93 -19.35
C GLU A 324 16.54 -6.72 -18.48
N THR A 325 15.54 -5.91 -18.07
CA THR A 325 15.77 -4.74 -17.20
C THR A 325 16.36 -5.16 -15.86
N LEU A 326 15.83 -6.21 -15.23
CA LEU A 326 16.35 -6.77 -13.99
C LEU A 326 17.74 -7.39 -14.15
N GLY A 327 17.98 -8.06 -15.28
CA GLY A 327 19.29 -8.63 -15.59
C GLY A 327 20.38 -7.56 -15.74
N LYS A 328 20.07 -6.44 -16.40
CA LYS A 328 20.97 -5.29 -16.51
C LYS A 328 21.28 -4.68 -15.13
N PHE A 329 20.27 -4.56 -14.27
CA PHE A 329 20.45 -4.04 -12.92
C PHE A 329 21.33 -4.97 -12.06
N ASN A 330 21.09 -6.28 -12.07
CA ASN A 330 21.85 -7.25 -11.29
C ASN A 330 23.26 -7.48 -11.82
N ALA A 331 23.52 -7.20 -13.11
CA ALA A 331 24.84 -7.36 -13.74
C ALA A 331 25.81 -6.20 -13.40
N VAL A 332 25.29 -5.07 -12.93
CA VAL A 332 26.10 -3.95 -12.45
C VAL A 332 26.11 -4.02 -10.92
N PRO A 333 27.18 -4.52 -10.27
CA PRO A 333 27.30 -4.41 -8.83
C PRO A 333 27.36 -2.91 -8.49
N SER A 334 26.26 -2.39 -7.93
CA SER A 334 26.27 -1.06 -7.32
C SER A 334 27.06 -1.16 -6.02
N ILE A 335 28.37 -1.00 -6.10
CA ILE A 335 29.18 -0.65 -4.94
C ILE A 335 28.89 0.84 -4.74
N ASP A 336 27.77 1.14 -4.09
CA ASP A 336 27.52 2.46 -3.51
C ASP A 336 28.43 2.57 -2.29
N PHE A 337 29.59 3.16 -2.52
CA PHE A 337 30.33 3.74 -1.41
C PHE A 337 29.53 4.96 -0.97
N ASP A 338 28.89 4.85 0.17
CA ASP A 338 28.33 5.98 0.88
C ASP A 338 29.45 6.99 1.14
N THR A 339 29.54 8.01 0.29
CA THR A 339 30.55 9.08 0.38
C THR A 339 30.07 10.24 1.26
N GLU A 340 28.90 10.14 1.87
CA GLU A 340 28.45 11.10 2.89
C GLU A 340 29.24 10.88 4.19
N GLY A 341 30.35 11.60 4.32
CA GLY A 341 31.18 11.60 5.53
C GLY A 341 32.64 11.25 5.33
N MET A 342 33.09 10.98 4.12
CA MET A 342 34.54 10.87 3.86
C MET A 342 35.16 12.28 3.78
N PRO A 343 36.25 12.54 4.52
CA PRO A 343 37.01 13.78 4.34
C PRO A 343 37.49 13.88 2.89
N ASP A 344 37.36 15.06 2.30
CA ASP A 344 37.88 15.38 0.97
C ASP A 344 39.32 14.89 0.85
N ILE A 345 39.56 13.88 0.01
CA ILE A 345 40.91 13.49 -0.36
C ILE A 345 41.43 14.61 -1.26
N PRO A 346 42.43 15.39 -0.84
CA PRO A 346 42.96 16.47 -1.67
C PRO A 346 43.45 15.88 -2.99
N ALA A 347 42.93 16.41 -4.09
CA ALA A 347 43.41 16.04 -5.42
C ALA A 347 44.93 16.29 -5.48
N PHE A 348 45.70 15.22 -5.73
CA PHE A 348 47.12 15.36 -5.98
C PHE A 348 47.29 16.18 -7.26
N ASP A 349 47.77 17.42 -7.13
CA ASP A 349 48.23 18.20 -8.26
C ASP A 349 49.42 17.45 -8.91
N ALA A 350 49.14 16.85 -10.04
CA ALA A 350 50.18 16.24 -10.88
C ALA A 350 51.01 17.37 -11.49
N SER A 351 52.02 17.83 -10.75
CA SER A 351 53.06 18.66 -11.37
C SER A 351 53.86 17.79 -12.37
N PRO A 352 54.18 18.33 -13.58
CA PRO A 352 54.64 17.51 -14.72
C PRO A 352 56.10 16.99 -14.63
N TYR A 353 56.75 17.01 -13.46
CA TYR A 353 58.17 16.69 -13.34
C TYR A 353 58.56 15.60 -12.32
N THR A 354 57.67 14.75 -11.88
CA THR A 354 58.05 13.60 -11.07
C THR A 354 57.81 12.31 -11.82
N SER A 355 58.87 11.78 -12.45
CA SER A 355 58.85 10.43 -13.01
C SER A 355 58.73 9.42 -11.88
N ILE A 356 57.55 8.84 -11.70
CA ILE A 356 57.32 7.73 -10.78
C ILE A 356 57.96 6.50 -11.43
N GLN A 357 59.10 6.05 -10.88
CA GLN A 357 59.63 4.74 -11.23
C GLN A 357 58.75 3.65 -10.61
N PRO A 358 58.26 2.67 -11.38
CA PRO A 358 57.50 1.56 -10.82
C PRO A 358 58.39 0.78 -9.84
N PRO A 359 57.86 0.27 -8.74
CA PRO A 359 58.60 -0.53 -7.79
C PRO A 359 59.17 -1.77 -8.48
N LYS A 360 60.49 -1.99 -8.33
CA LYS A 360 61.13 -3.21 -8.87
C LYS A 360 60.64 -4.38 -8.02
N THR A 361 59.87 -5.27 -8.65
CA THR A 361 59.53 -6.56 -8.05
C THR A 361 60.75 -7.45 -8.12
N THR A 362 61.36 -7.75 -6.98
CA THR A 362 62.38 -8.76 -6.82
C THR A 362 61.68 -10.12 -6.74
N TYR A 363 61.81 -10.89 -7.82
CA TYR A 363 61.35 -12.28 -7.85
C TYR A 363 62.37 -13.12 -7.07
N ASN A 364 61.92 -13.87 -6.07
CA ASN A 364 62.72 -14.87 -5.37
C ASN A 364 62.38 -16.24 -5.95
N PRO A 365 63.29 -16.87 -6.73
CA PRO A 365 63.03 -18.15 -7.38
C PRO A 365 62.92 -19.34 -6.41
N ASP A 366 63.33 -19.19 -5.15
CA ASP A 366 63.33 -20.25 -4.13
C ASP A 366 62.14 -20.15 -3.17
N TYR A 367 61.15 -19.26 -3.42
CA TYR A 367 59.96 -19.15 -2.59
C TYR A 367 59.01 -20.33 -2.83
N ASN A 368 58.92 -21.23 -1.85
CA ASN A 368 57.95 -22.32 -1.84
C ASN A 368 56.91 -22.11 -0.75
N PRO A 369 55.65 -21.82 -1.08
CA PRO A 369 54.60 -21.53 -0.09
C PRO A 369 54.20 -22.73 0.78
N PHE A 370 54.70 -23.95 0.45
CA PHE A 370 54.38 -25.16 1.20
C PHE A 370 55.47 -25.64 2.17
N ASN A 371 56.61 -24.93 2.25
CA ASN A 371 57.66 -25.21 3.25
C ASN A 371 57.50 -24.26 4.45
N VAL A 372 56.74 -24.68 5.47
CA VAL A 372 56.63 -23.98 6.74
C VAL A 372 57.83 -24.38 7.61
N SER A 373 58.93 -23.64 7.50
CA SER A 373 59.97 -23.60 8.55
C SER A 373 59.62 -22.52 9.55
N ALA A 374 59.48 -22.89 10.81
CA ALA A 374 59.18 -21.99 11.90
C ALA A 374 60.19 -20.83 11.94
N ALA A 375 59.73 -19.61 11.67
CA ALA A 375 60.50 -18.40 11.86
C ALA A 375 60.53 -18.04 13.34
N PRO A 376 61.65 -17.52 13.85
CA PRO A 376 61.72 -17.04 15.25
C PRO A 376 60.80 -15.83 15.46
N PRO A 377 60.27 -15.61 16.68
CA PRO A 377 59.29 -14.56 16.92
C PRO A 377 59.92 -13.17 16.71
N SER A 378 59.37 -12.41 15.78
CA SER A 378 59.66 -11.01 15.61
C SER A 378 59.23 -10.23 16.84
N SER A 379 60.10 -9.42 17.41
CA SER A 379 59.86 -8.56 18.55
C SER A 379 58.74 -7.57 18.24
N TYR A 380 57.57 -7.79 18.86
CA TYR A 380 56.50 -6.79 18.90
C TYR A 380 57.00 -5.59 19.72
N SER A 381 57.09 -4.43 19.09
CA SER A 381 57.23 -3.16 19.76
C SER A 381 55.99 -2.94 20.65
N LYS A 382 56.17 -2.75 21.95
CA LYS A 382 55.11 -2.45 22.90
C LYS A 382 54.37 -1.17 22.44
N PRO A 383 53.05 -1.15 22.46
CA PRO A 383 52.31 0.09 22.21
C PRO A 383 52.61 1.10 23.31
N SER A 384 52.68 2.39 22.95
CA SER A 384 52.96 3.50 23.84
C SER A 384 51.95 3.57 24.99
N LYS A 385 52.42 3.99 26.17
CA LYS A 385 51.66 4.02 27.44
C LYS A 385 50.48 5.02 27.48
N ASP A 386 50.19 5.70 26.39
CA ASP A 386 49.23 6.82 26.40
C ASP A 386 47.75 6.42 26.22
N TRP A 387 47.47 5.17 25.93
CA TRP A 387 46.06 4.76 25.74
C TRP A 387 45.33 4.46 27.08
N GLU A 388 46.07 4.21 28.18
CA GLU A 388 45.46 4.07 29.51
C GLU A 388 44.86 5.38 30.06
N GLN A 389 45.29 6.54 29.55
CA GLN A 389 44.71 7.84 29.93
C GLN A 389 43.31 8.09 29.32
N LEU A 390 42.94 7.37 28.30
CA LEU A 390 41.61 7.49 27.68
C LEU A 390 40.48 6.84 28.51
N TYR A 391 40.81 5.95 29.44
CA TYR A 391 39.83 5.28 30.31
C TYR A 391 39.74 5.86 31.73
N ALA A 392 40.60 6.79 32.10
CA ALA A 392 40.63 7.38 33.45
C ALA A 392 39.42 8.26 33.81
N GLY A 393 38.47 8.45 32.90
CA GLY A 393 37.24 9.22 33.10
C GLY A 393 35.96 8.40 33.34
N LEU A 394 35.99 7.06 33.17
CA LEU A 394 34.80 6.21 33.19
C LEU A 394 34.56 5.45 34.51
N GLU A 395 35.49 5.59 35.49
CA GLU A 395 35.40 4.88 36.78
C GLU A 395 34.83 5.72 37.93
N ARG A 396 33.94 6.66 37.68
CA ARG A 396 33.19 7.31 38.77
C ARG A 396 31.69 7.14 38.54
N HIS A 397 31.18 6.01 38.97
CA HIS A 397 29.84 5.76 39.54
C HIS A 397 29.50 4.25 39.49
N ALA A 398 30.16 3.51 40.35
CA ALA A 398 29.61 2.26 40.84
C ALA A 398 29.95 2.16 42.35
N SER A 399 29.02 2.61 43.15
CA SER A 399 29.05 2.40 44.59
C SER A 399 28.79 0.93 44.89
N SER A 400 29.80 0.33 45.49
CA SER A 400 29.86 -0.95 46.19
C SER A 400 28.57 -1.35 46.92
N GLN A 401 28.03 -2.51 46.56
CA GLN A 401 27.46 -3.44 47.55
C GLN A 401 28.09 -4.81 47.33
N ASN A 402 28.91 -5.19 48.29
CA ASN A 402 29.54 -6.49 48.44
C ASN A 402 28.45 -7.54 48.69
N PHE A 403 28.41 -8.57 47.86
CA PHE A 403 27.85 -9.87 48.23
C PHE A 403 28.98 -10.88 48.14
N HIS A 404 29.39 -11.37 49.32
CA HIS A 404 30.21 -12.56 49.45
C HIS A 404 29.34 -13.80 49.28
N PRO A 405 29.76 -14.79 48.53
CA PRO A 405 29.19 -16.13 48.61
C PRO A 405 29.97 -16.90 49.70
N ASP A 406 29.25 -17.30 50.75
CA ASP A 406 29.77 -18.28 51.73
C ASP A 406 29.73 -19.68 51.11
N GLU A 407 30.90 -20.28 51.01
CA GLU A 407 31.09 -21.72 50.88
C GLU A 407 30.91 -22.40 52.24
N ASN A 408 30.37 -23.59 52.22
CA ASN A 408 30.23 -24.66 53.23
C ASN A 408 28.76 -24.90 53.65
N ASP A 409 28.23 -26.05 53.43
CA ASP A 409 28.57 -27.30 54.10
C ASP A 409 27.83 -28.50 53.46
N TYR A 410 28.61 -29.41 52.93
CA TYR A 410 28.13 -30.78 52.66
C TYR A 410 28.26 -31.59 53.93
N ARG A 411 27.14 -32.03 54.52
CA ARG A 411 27.15 -33.16 55.42
C ARG A 411 26.05 -34.14 55.02
N ALA A 412 26.50 -35.29 54.53
CA ALA A 412 25.74 -36.50 54.42
C ALA A 412 25.44 -37.03 55.83
N GLU A 413 24.22 -37.38 56.10
CA GLU A 413 23.89 -38.31 57.18
C GLU A 413 23.24 -39.57 56.63
N GLU A 414 23.84 -40.66 57.02
CA GLU A 414 23.60 -42.06 56.63
C GLU A 414 22.28 -42.59 57.19
N ALA A 415 21.83 -43.63 56.52
CA ALA A 415 20.69 -44.46 56.80
C ALA A 415 20.83 -45.32 58.08
N SER A 416 19.74 -45.65 58.68
CA SER A 416 19.44 -47.01 59.15
C SER A 416 18.15 -47.11 59.98
N PRO A 417 17.58 -48.27 60.25
CA PRO A 417 16.75 -49.05 59.36
C PRO A 417 15.37 -49.41 59.98
N ALA A 418 14.50 -49.94 59.13
CA ALA A 418 13.38 -50.86 59.32
C ALA A 418 12.82 -51.14 60.72
N GLU A 419 11.51 -51.00 60.85
CA GLU A 419 10.68 -52.01 61.56
C GLU A 419 9.44 -52.35 60.74
N GLU A 420 9.25 -53.64 60.60
CA GLU A 420 8.15 -54.35 59.92
C GLU A 420 6.89 -54.43 60.78
N ASN A 421 5.74 -54.45 60.02
CA ASN A 421 4.54 -55.30 60.19
C ASN A 421 3.32 -54.79 60.94
N PRO A 422 2.17 -55.46 60.70
CA PRO A 422 1.49 -55.81 59.45
C PRO A 422 -0.02 -55.47 59.50
N GLY A 423 -0.58 -55.39 58.30
CA GLY A 423 -1.93 -55.89 58.03
C GLY A 423 -3.12 -55.03 58.40
N LEU A 424 -3.89 -54.70 57.45
CA LEU A 424 -5.25 -55.19 57.19
C LEU A 424 -5.82 -54.48 55.94
N TYR A 425 -6.37 -55.28 55.08
CA TYR A 425 -7.22 -54.87 54.00
C TYR A 425 -8.38 -54.00 54.51
N ASP A 426 -8.63 -52.85 53.94
CA ASP A 426 -9.97 -52.47 53.46
C ASP A 426 -9.99 -51.10 52.81
N HIS A 427 -10.92 -50.97 51.86
CA HIS A 427 -11.36 -49.79 51.16
C HIS A 427 -10.52 -49.27 49.99
N VAL A 428 -10.92 -49.76 48.82
CA VAL A 428 -10.80 -48.99 47.55
C VAL A 428 -11.56 -47.71 47.72
N GLU A 429 -10.88 -46.67 48.14
CA GLU A 429 -11.30 -45.31 47.89
C GLU A 429 -10.69 -44.84 46.58
N ASP A 430 -11.59 -44.48 45.71
CA ASP A 430 -11.40 -43.77 44.47
C ASP A 430 -10.28 -42.72 44.61
N SER A 431 -9.06 -43.07 44.21
CA SER A 431 -7.97 -42.11 44.13
C SER A 431 -8.30 -41.14 42.99
N SER A 432 -9.01 -40.06 43.33
CA SER A 432 -9.03 -38.86 42.51
C SER A 432 -7.60 -38.59 42.07
N VAL A 433 -7.36 -38.79 40.78
CA VAL A 433 -6.15 -38.35 40.11
C VAL A 433 -6.00 -36.87 40.43
N SER A 434 -5.03 -36.54 41.30
CA SER A 434 -4.67 -35.14 41.53
C SER A 434 -4.41 -34.50 40.19
N GLU A 435 -5.16 -33.46 39.88
CA GLU A 435 -4.97 -32.65 38.71
C GLU A 435 -3.51 -32.12 38.70
N LYS A 436 -2.62 -32.87 38.04
CA LYS A 436 -1.31 -32.33 37.67
C LYS A 436 -1.61 -31.23 36.69
N SER A 437 -1.17 -30.01 36.99
CA SER A 437 -1.17 -28.85 36.11
C SER A 437 -0.90 -29.29 34.67
N GLY A 438 -1.79 -28.94 33.74
CA GLY A 438 -1.80 -29.47 32.39
C GLY A 438 -0.46 -29.33 31.70
N GLN A 439 0.22 -30.44 31.45
CA GLN A 439 1.37 -30.43 30.56
C GLN A 439 0.86 -30.27 29.13
N HIS A 440 1.23 -29.15 28.51
CA HIS A 440 0.95 -28.91 27.12
C HIS A 440 2.05 -29.51 26.25
N TYR A 441 1.69 -30.07 25.11
CA TYR A 441 2.63 -30.62 24.15
C TYR A 441 2.55 -29.86 22.83
N GLN A 442 3.67 -29.31 22.37
CA GLN A 442 3.72 -28.62 21.09
C GLN A 442 4.05 -29.58 19.94
N PHE A 443 3.20 -29.64 18.92
CA PHE A 443 3.39 -30.46 17.75
C PHE A 443 3.79 -29.62 16.53
N LYS A 444 4.98 -29.91 15.97
CA LYS A 444 5.57 -29.25 14.79
C LYS A 444 5.65 -27.72 14.86
N GLY A 445 5.80 -27.12 16.06
CA GLY A 445 5.85 -25.67 16.22
C GLY A 445 4.58 -24.95 15.76
N ARG A 446 3.45 -25.66 15.70
CA ARG A 446 2.19 -25.11 15.18
C ARG A 446 0.98 -25.39 16.04
N PHE A 447 0.87 -26.59 16.57
CA PHE A 447 -0.29 -26.99 17.35
C PHE A 447 0.10 -27.24 18.80
N ILE A 448 -0.74 -26.82 19.72
CA ILE A 448 -0.66 -27.14 21.12
C ILE A 448 -1.70 -28.23 21.41
N LEU A 449 -1.26 -29.34 21.96
CA LEU A 449 -2.09 -30.46 22.38
C LEU A 449 -2.22 -30.43 23.89
N THR A 450 -3.44 -30.51 24.39
CA THR A 450 -3.72 -30.57 25.83
C THR A 450 -4.86 -31.50 26.13
N SER A 451 -4.78 -32.24 27.26
CA SER A 451 -5.85 -33.12 27.73
C SER A 451 -6.98 -32.29 28.34
N VAL A 452 -8.20 -32.64 28.01
CA VAL A 452 -9.41 -32.07 28.61
C VAL A 452 -10.33 -33.21 29.03
N LYS A 453 -11.28 -32.95 29.92
CA LYS A 453 -12.21 -34.00 30.42
C LYS A 453 -12.99 -34.71 29.29
N SER A 454 -13.16 -34.09 28.15
CA SER A 454 -13.89 -34.62 26.98
C SER A 454 -13.00 -35.30 25.93
N GLY A 455 -11.66 -35.34 26.12
CA GLY A 455 -10.73 -35.93 25.18
C GLY A 455 -9.45 -35.11 24.97
N LEU A 456 -8.97 -35.06 23.74
CA LEU A 456 -7.76 -34.33 23.36
C LEU A 456 -8.11 -33.00 22.63
N MET A 457 -7.73 -31.87 23.20
CA MET A 457 -7.89 -30.58 22.58
C MET A 457 -6.64 -30.21 21.77
N ILE A 458 -6.84 -29.75 20.54
CA ILE A 458 -5.82 -29.29 19.59
C ILE A 458 -6.05 -27.83 19.32
N ILE A 459 -5.06 -26.99 19.58
CA ILE A 459 -5.12 -25.52 19.39
C ILE A 459 -4.07 -25.13 18.36
N ASP A 460 -4.45 -24.35 17.34
CA ASP A 460 -3.50 -23.68 16.43
C ASP A 460 -2.92 -22.46 17.13
N GLN A 461 -1.62 -22.50 17.50
CA GLN A 461 -0.95 -21.48 18.32
C GLN A 461 -0.99 -20.09 17.69
N GLN A 462 -0.81 -19.98 16.36
CA GLN A 462 -0.85 -18.70 15.67
C GLN A 462 -2.26 -18.10 15.70
N ARG A 463 -3.27 -18.92 15.41
CA ARG A 463 -4.67 -18.46 15.38
C ARG A 463 -5.17 -18.10 16.77
N ALA A 464 -4.75 -18.84 17.80
CA ALA A 464 -5.02 -18.51 19.20
C ALA A 464 -4.42 -17.14 19.56
N HIS A 465 -3.17 -16.90 19.22
CA HIS A 465 -2.52 -15.63 19.50
C HIS A 465 -3.15 -14.46 18.71
N ILE A 466 -3.51 -14.67 17.43
CA ILE A 466 -4.27 -13.66 16.66
C ILE A 466 -5.58 -13.30 17.38
N ARG A 467 -6.30 -14.27 17.92
CA ARG A 467 -7.56 -14.02 18.63
C ARG A 467 -7.34 -13.20 19.90
N ILE A 468 -6.37 -13.58 20.71
CA ILE A 468 -6.03 -12.89 21.96
C ILE A 468 -5.60 -11.43 21.67
N LEU A 469 -4.69 -11.23 20.73
CA LEU A 469 -4.20 -9.91 20.36
C LEU A 469 -5.30 -9.02 19.77
N TYR A 470 -6.17 -9.60 18.95
CA TYR A 470 -7.29 -8.86 18.38
C TYR A 470 -8.22 -8.31 19.47
N ASP A 471 -8.63 -9.14 20.41
CA ASP A 471 -9.51 -8.71 21.50
C ASP A 471 -8.83 -7.66 22.40
N LYS A 472 -7.52 -7.81 22.66
CA LYS A 472 -6.71 -6.80 23.34
C LYS A 472 -6.72 -5.47 22.62
N TYR A 473 -6.50 -5.46 21.29
CA TYR A 473 -6.46 -4.21 20.52
C TYR A 473 -7.83 -3.56 20.37
N ILE A 474 -8.90 -4.34 20.22
CA ILE A 474 -10.28 -3.81 20.23
C ILE A 474 -10.62 -3.18 21.58
N ASP A 475 -10.22 -3.80 22.69
CA ASP A 475 -10.41 -3.24 24.03
C ASP A 475 -9.63 -1.91 24.21
N GLN A 476 -8.37 -1.84 23.75
CA GLN A 476 -7.56 -0.62 23.75
C GLN A 476 -8.24 0.51 22.97
N ILE A 477 -8.72 0.24 21.75
CA ILE A 477 -9.44 1.22 20.93
C ILE A 477 -10.72 1.67 21.65
N SER A 478 -11.48 0.73 22.21
CA SER A 478 -12.76 1.02 22.91
C SER A 478 -12.56 1.88 24.14
N ARG A 479 -11.48 1.65 24.90
CA ARG A 479 -11.11 2.43 26.10
C ARG A 479 -10.33 3.69 25.76
N ARG A 480 -9.94 3.90 24.51
CA ARG A 480 -9.07 4.99 24.05
C ARG A 480 -7.74 5.08 24.82
N GLN A 481 -7.15 3.94 25.11
CA GLN A 481 -5.93 3.81 25.90
C GLN A 481 -4.95 2.91 25.16
N GLY A 482 -4.11 3.51 24.30
CA GLY A 482 -2.98 2.83 23.67
C GLY A 482 -1.75 2.86 24.57
N VAL A 483 -1.02 1.74 24.61
CA VAL A 483 0.33 1.71 25.21
C VAL A 483 1.34 1.85 24.10
N SER A 484 2.02 2.99 24.08
CA SER A 484 3.07 3.30 23.11
C SER A 484 4.44 3.05 23.70
N GLN A 485 5.33 2.46 22.89
CA GLN A 485 6.75 2.38 23.17
C GLN A 485 7.48 3.39 22.27
N GLY A 486 8.09 4.40 22.88
CA GLY A 486 8.82 5.43 22.14
C GLY A 486 10.01 4.85 21.39
N MET A 487 10.21 5.30 20.14
CA MET A 487 11.35 4.94 19.31
C MET A 487 12.52 5.90 19.55
N LEU A 488 13.72 5.34 19.71
CA LEU A 488 14.94 6.15 19.91
C LEU A 488 15.30 6.95 18.65
N PHE A 489 15.07 6.35 17.49
CA PHE A 489 15.22 6.95 16.16
C PHE A 489 13.89 6.81 15.41
N PRO A 490 13.17 7.92 15.19
CA PRO A 490 11.91 7.89 14.46
C PRO A 490 12.11 7.45 13.01
N ASP A 491 11.29 6.50 12.54
CA ASP A 491 11.22 6.13 11.14
C ASP A 491 10.37 7.14 10.37
N ILE A 492 10.78 7.46 9.13
CA ILE A 492 10.01 8.35 8.25
C ILE A 492 9.29 7.53 7.20
N VAL A 493 7.97 7.65 7.17
CA VAL A 493 7.10 7.07 6.16
C VAL A 493 6.52 8.15 5.26
N GLN A 494 6.48 7.91 3.95
CA GLN A 494 5.88 8.82 2.98
C GLN A 494 4.68 8.16 2.32
N PHE A 495 3.56 8.90 2.28
CA PHE A 495 2.31 8.49 1.64
C PHE A 495 2.00 9.44 0.48
N PRO A 496 1.44 8.94 -0.65
CA PRO A 496 0.80 9.79 -1.63
C PRO A 496 -0.43 10.46 -1.02
N LEU A 497 -0.82 11.60 -1.57
CA LEU A 497 -1.93 12.40 -1.03
C LEU A 497 -3.25 11.63 -1.00
N SER A 498 -3.47 10.71 -1.93
CA SER A 498 -4.63 9.80 -1.93
C SER A 498 -4.71 8.92 -0.67
N GLU A 499 -3.58 8.51 -0.11
CA GLU A 499 -3.51 7.72 1.12
C GLU A 499 -3.48 8.60 2.38
N VAL A 500 -2.92 9.81 2.31
CA VAL A 500 -2.90 10.77 3.42
C VAL A 500 -4.32 11.07 3.92
N ALA A 501 -5.28 11.21 3.02
CA ALA A 501 -6.67 11.42 3.37
C ALA A 501 -7.25 10.29 4.25
N ILE A 502 -6.91 9.03 3.93
CA ILE A 502 -7.31 7.87 4.73
C ILE A 502 -6.53 7.77 6.04
N LEU A 503 -5.21 8.03 5.98
CA LEU A 503 -4.38 8.05 7.19
C LEU A 503 -4.93 9.05 8.21
N GLN A 504 -5.32 10.26 7.79
CA GLN A 504 -5.94 11.26 8.66
C GLN A 504 -7.26 10.78 9.29
N GLU A 505 -8.07 10.00 8.54
CA GLU A 505 -9.31 9.42 9.07
C GLU A 505 -9.05 8.39 10.19
N ILE A 506 -7.98 7.59 10.07
CA ILE A 506 -7.64 6.53 11.03
C ILE A 506 -6.58 6.94 12.06
N MET A 507 -6.07 8.19 12.02
CA MET A 507 -4.98 8.66 12.87
C MET A 507 -5.30 8.52 14.37
N GLU A 508 -6.51 8.86 14.77
CA GLU A 508 -6.97 8.72 16.15
C GLU A 508 -7.00 7.25 16.59
N ASP A 509 -7.49 6.36 15.73
CA ASP A 509 -7.54 4.91 16.01
C ASP A 509 -6.14 4.30 16.06
N LEU A 510 -5.19 4.77 15.23
CA LEU A 510 -3.78 4.38 15.30
C LEU A 510 -3.14 4.80 16.62
N SER A 511 -3.46 6.00 17.13
CA SER A 511 -2.96 6.44 18.43
C SER A 511 -3.48 5.59 19.58
N PHE A 512 -4.75 5.12 19.51
CA PHE A 512 -5.32 4.20 20.50
C PHE A 512 -4.75 2.78 20.41
N LEU A 513 -4.16 2.42 19.28
CA LEU A 513 -3.39 1.18 19.14
C LEU A 513 -1.96 1.31 19.66
N GLY A 514 -1.48 2.52 19.94
CA GLY A 514 -0.15 2.80 20.46
C GLY A 514 0.86 3.30 19.42
N PHE A 515 0.42 3.69 18.21
CA PHE A 515 1.29 4.38 17.26
C PHE A 515 1.30 5.88 17.56
N GLU A 516 2.47 6.48 17.56
CA GLU A 516 2.65 7.93 17.66
C GLU A 516 3.24 8.47 16.36
N LEU A 517 2.41 9.20 15.61
CA LEU A 517 2.76 9.77 14.32
C LEU A 517 2.79 11.30 14.40
N THR A 518 3.84 11.90 13.83
CA THR A 518 3.94 13.37 13.66
C THR A 518 3.97 13.71 12.18
N ASP A 519 3.10 14.60 11.75
CA ASP A 519 3.07 15.11 10.37
C ASP A 519 4.25 16.05 10.13
N LEU A 520 5.07 15.73 9.11
CA LEU A 520 6.21 16.53 8.67
C LEU A 520 5.88 17.37 7.42
N GLY A 521 4.64 17.27 6.91
CA GLY A 521 4.20 17.91 5.68
C GLY A 521 4.55 17.12 4.42
N GLY A 522 3.86 17.47 3.31
CA GLY A 522 4.09 16.83 2.00
C GLY A 522 3.80 15.32 1.96
N GLY A 523 2.92 14.81 2.83
CA GLY A 523 2.62 13.38 2.92
C GLY A 523 3.67 12.55 3.69
N SER A 524 4.64 13.20 4.35
CA SER A 524 5.67 12.55 5.16
C SER A 524 5.26 12.57 6.64
N TYR A 525 5.42 11.44 7.32
CA TYR A 525 5.12 11.27 8.74
C TYR A 525 6.29 10.63 9.47
N ALA A 526 6.62 11.15 10.66
CA ALA A 526 7.58 10.52 11.57
C ALA A 526 6.83 9.58 12.52
N ILE A 527 7.31 8.35 12.66
CA ILE A 527 6.82 7.35 13.62
C ILE A 527 7.69 7.47 14.87
N ASN A 528 7.17 8.11 15.93
CA ASN A 528 7.89 8.35 17.17
C ASN A 528 7.65 7.26 18.20
N GLY A 529 6.54 6.52 18.08
CA GLY A 529 6.18 5.43 18.97
C GLY A 529 5.38 4.34 18.27
N VAL A 530 5.52 3.14 18.81
CA VAL A 530 4.88 1.91 18.28
C VAL A 530 4.18 1.16 19.41
N PRO A 531 3.16 0.32 19.09
CA PRO A 531 2.53 -0.54 20.09
C PRO A 531 3.53 -1.44 20.81
N ALA A 532 3.42 -1.58 22.12
CA ALA A 532 4.23 -2.52 22.89
C ALA A 532 3.97 -3.97 22.43
N GLY A 533 5.04 -4.75 22.23
CA GLY A 533 4.97 -6.16 21.83
C GLY A 533 5.00 -6.40 20.32
N ILE A 534 5.40 -5.39 19.51
CA ILE A 534 5.66 -5.57 18.08
C ILE A 534 7.16 -5.50 17.74
N GLU A 535 8.00 -5.83 18.69
CA GLU A 535 9.46 -5.81 18.56
C GLU A 535 9.92 -6.67 17.37
N GLY A 536 10.82 -6.11 16.56
CA GLY A 536 11.33 -6.79 15.35
C GLY A 536 10.45 -6.68 14.09
N LEU A 537 9.29 -6.02 14.16
CA LEU A 537 8.49 -5.70 12.98
C LEU A 537 8.85 -4.30 12.45
N ASN A 538 8.79 -4.12 11.13
CA ASN A 538 9.00 -2.82 10.51
C ASN A 538 7.76 -1.92 10.71
N PRO A 539 7.86 -0.82 11.48
CA PRO A 539 6.71 0.05 11.76
C PRO A 539 6.15 0.72 10.50
N THR A 540 7.03 1.08 9.56
CA THR A 540 6.65 1.70 8.28
C THR A 540 5.74 0.78 7.48
N ASP A 541 6.13 -0.50 7.32
CA ASP A 541 5.34 -1.49 6.59
C ASP A 541 3.99 -1.77 7.28
N LEU A 542 3.96 -1.78 8.61
CA LEU A 542 2.73 -1.98 9.37
C LEU A 542 1.72 -0.87 9.09
N ILE A 543 2.14 0.39 9.21
CA ILE A 543 1.25 1.53 9.00
C ILE A 543 0.80 1.61 7.54
N GLN A 544 1.69 1.37 6.57
CA GLN A 544 1.32 1.30 5.16
C GLN A 544 0.29 0.21 4.88
N ASN A 545 0.47 -0.98 5.46
CA ASN A 545 -0.49 -2.08 5.34
C ASN A 545 -1.86 -1.75 5.96
N MET A 546 -1.87 -1.03 7.10
CA MET A 546 -3.10 -0.61 7.77
C MET A 546 -3.86 0.42 6.94
N VAL A 547 -3.18 1.45 6.43
CA VAL A 547 -3.76 2.48 5.55
C VAL A 547 -4.31 1.85 4.27
N HIS A 548 -3.54 0.98 3.62
CA HIS A 548 -3.97 0.31 2.40
C HIS A 548 -5.18 -0.60 2.64
N THR A 549 -5.20 -1.36 3.75
CA THR A 549 -6.33 -2.22 4.11
C THR A 549 -7.59 -1.40 4.42
N ALA A 550 -7.45 -0.25 5.08
CA ALA A 550 -8.54 0.69 5.31
C ALA A 550 -9.09 1.26 3.99
N MET A 551 -8.21 1.59 3.04
CA MET A 551 -8.56 2.09 1.71
C MET A 551 -9.32 1.04 0.88
N GLU A 552 -8.85 -0.23 0.83
CA GLU A 552 -9.50 -1.31 0.08
C GLU A 552 -10.94 -1.57 0.53
N LYS A 553 -11.17 -1.54 1.82
CA LYS A 553 -12.49 -1.84 2.41
C LYS A 553 -13.40 -0.62 2.53
N GLY A 554 -12.87 0.55 2.27
CA GLY A 554 -13.45 1.89 2.15
C GLY A 554 -14.87 2.16 2.63
N GLY A 555 -15.03 3.08 3.58
CA GLY A 555 -16.30 3.75 3.89
C GLY A 555 -17.35 2.93 4.64
N LYS A 556 -16.93 1.95 5.40
CA LYS A 556 -17.78 1.23 6.35
C LYS A 556 -17.82 1.96 7.70
N VAL A 557 -18.76 1.59 8.54
CA VAL A 557 -18.95 2.16 9.89
C VAL A 557 -17.60 2.19 10.63
N LYS A 558 -17.33 3.22 11.42
CA LYS A 558 -16.08 3.38 12.20
C LYS A 558 -15.65 2.10 12.91
N GLU A 559 -16.60 1.34 13.46
CA GLU A 559 -16.37 0.05 14.12
C GLU A 559 -15.77 -1.02 13.19
N GLU A 560 -16.15 -1.04 11.92
CA GLU A 560 -15.56 -1.98 10.96
C GLU A 560 -14.11 -1.62 10.62
N VAL A 561 -13.77 -0.33 10.53
CA VAL A 561 -12.40 0.14 10.32
C VAL A 561 -11.54 -0.23 11.52
N GLN A 562 -12.01 0.01 12.74
CA GLN A 562 -11.33 -0.36 13.97
C GLN A 562 -11.06 -1.87 14.06
N SER A 563 -12.06 -2.68 13.72
CA SER A 563 -11.92 -4.14 13.63
C SER A 563 -10.85 -4.58 12.62
N ILE A 564 -10.79 -3.92 11.48
CA ILE A 564 -9.80 -4.18 10.43
C ILE A 564 -8.38 -3.81 10.88
N LEU A 565 -8.23 -2.65 11.51
CA LEU A 565 -6.93 -2.18 12.03
C LEU A 565 -6.42 -3.13 13.12
N ALA A 566 -7.28 -3.46 14.09
CA ALA A 566 -6.94 -4.41 15.16
C ALA A 566 -6.56 -5.79 14.61
N LEU A 567 -7.30 -6.32 13.62
CA LEU A 567 -7.00 -7.62 12.99
C LEU A 567 -5.70 -7.59 12.19
N THR A 568 -5.43 -6.49 11.49
CA THR A 568 -4.20 -6.35 10.70
C THR A 568 -2.98 -6.34 11.62
N LEU A 569 -3.06 -5.59 12.72
CA LEU A 569 -2.00 -5.54 13.72
C LEU A 569 -1.84 -6.88 14.44
N ALA A 570 -2.95 -7.53 14.84
CA ALA A 570 -2.92 -8.85 15.48
C ALA A 570 -2.27 -9.93 14.62
N LYS A 571 -2.54 -9.92 13.30
CA LYS A 571 -1.90 -10.86 12.35
C LYS A 571 -0.40 -10.60 12.19
N ALA A 572 0.01 -9.35 12.22
CA ALA A 572 1.42 -8.98 12.11
C ALA A 572 2.21 -9.35 13.38
N ALA A 573 1.63 -9.10 14.57
CA ALA A 573 2.25 -9.34 15.87
C ALA A 573 2.12 -10.77 16.39
N ALA A 574 1.35 -11.65 15.71
CA ALA A 574 1.12 -13.01 16.17
C ALA A 574 2.36 -13.91 16.04
N ILE A 575 2.43 -14.93 16.91
CA ILE A 575 3.45 -15.98 16.87
C ILE A 575 3.59 -16.54 15.46
N VAL A 576 4.83 -16.62 14.98
CA VAL A 576 5.13 -17.12 13.62
C VAL A 576 5.02 -18.63 13.59
N PRO A 577 4.47 -19.24 12.51
CA PRO A 577 4.47 -20.70 12.35
C PRO A 577 5.88 -21.29 12.44
N GLY A 578 6.05 -22.34 13.25
CA GLY A 578 7.36 -22.97 13.49
C GLY A 578 8.08 -22.48 14.74
N GLN A 579 7.59 -21.44 15.39
CA GLN A 579 8.16 -20.97 16.66
C GLN A 579 7.95 -22.00 17.78
N VAL A 580 9.03 -22.37 18.44
CA VAL A 580 9.00 -23.27 19.60
C VAL A 580 8.65 -22.47 20.85
N LEU A 581 7.65 -22.92 21.58
CA LEU A 581 7.18 -22.30 22.82
C LEU A 581 7.60 -23.14 24.03
N THR A 582 7.95 -22.48 25.11
CA THR A 582 8.12 -23.12 26.43
C THR A 582 6.78 -23.53 27.00
N ASN A 583 6.80 -24.40 28.02
CA ASN A 583 5.55 -24.87 28.66
C ASN A 583 4.78 -23.69 29.32
N GLU A 584 5.50 -22.73 29.88
CA GLU A 584 4.91 -21.51 30.47
C GLU A 584 4.25 -20.62 29.42
N GLU A 585 4.88 -20.43 28.27
CA GLU A 585 4.30 -19.67 27.14
C GLU A 585 3.08 -20.37 26.55
N MET A 586 3.11 -21.71 26.45
CA MET A 586 1.93 -22.50 26.02
C MET A 586 0.77 -22.36 27.02
N THR A 587 1.06 -22.43 28.31
CA THR A 587 0.06 -22.24 29.36
C THR A 587 -0.52 -20.84 29.29
N GLY A 588 0.31 -19.81 29.20
CA GLY A 588 -0.13 -18.42 29.07
C GLY A 588 -1.00 -18.17 27.82
N LEU A 589 -0.66 -18.83 26.70
CA LEU A 589 -1.44 -18.76 25.46
C LEU A 589 -2.81 -19.45 25.60
N VAL A 590 -2.87 -20.60 26.24
CA VAL A 590 -4.11 -21.34 26.48
C VAL A 590 -5.01 -20.57 27.44
N ASP A 591 -4.48 -20.08 28.56
CA ASP A 591 -5.23 -19.31 29.55
C ASP A 591 -5.74 -18.00 28.93
N GLY A 592 -4.89 -17.30 28.15
CA GLY A 592 -5.27 -16.11 27.41
C GLY A 592 -6.39 -16.37 26.40
N LEU A 593 -6.33 -17.52 25.71
CA LEU A 593 -7.38 -17.90 24.75
C LEU A 593 -8.73 -18.13 25.42
N PHE A 594 -8.76 -18.77 26.59
CA PHE A 594 -10.00 -19.01 27.30
C PHE A 594 -10.52 -17.80 28.09
N ALA A 595 -9.69 -16.75 28.24
CA ALA A 595 -10.12 -15.48 28.80
C ALA A 595 -10.91 -14.61 27.81
N VAL A 596 -10.82 -14.88 26.46
CA VAL A 596 -11.53 -14.10 25.45
C VAL A 596 -12.98 -14.61 25.24
N ALA A 597 -13.85 -13.75 24.75
CA ALA A 597 -15.28 -14.05 24.60
C ALA A 597 -15.58 -15.16 23.58
N THR A 598 -14.75 -15.33 22.55
CA THR A 598 -14.97 -16.32 21.47
C THR A 598 -13.69 -17.06 21.12
N PRO A 599 -13.28 -18.06 21.93
CA PRO A 599 -12.01 -18.76 21.75
C PRO A 599 -11.96 -19.70 20.53
N ASN A 600 -13.12 -20.11 20.00
CA ASN A 600 -13.20 -21.14 18.96
C ASN A 600 -12.82 -20.68 17.56
N TYR A 601 -12.95 -19.37 17.27
CA TYR A 601 -12.75 -18.82 15.94
C TYR A 601 -11.93 -17.53 16.00
N THR A 602 -11.08 -17.35 14.97
CA THR A 602 -10.44 -16.05 14.71
C THR A 602 -11.49 -15.04 14.23
N PRO A 603 -11.21 -13.73 14.31
CA PRO A 603 -12.14 -12.69 13.81
C PRO A 603 -12.49 -12.84 12.31
N ASP A 604 -11.63 -13.48 11.51
CA ASP A 604 -11.85 -13.79 10.10
C ASP A 604 -12.47 -15.19 9.87
N GLY A 605 -13.02 -15.83 10.92
CA GLY A 605 -13.84 -17.05 10.83
C GLY A 605 -13.07 -18.36 10.73
N LYS A 606 -11.75 -18.39 10.97
CA LYS A 606 -10.96 -19.63 10.97
C LYS A 606 -11.03 -20.33 12.31
N THR A 607 -11.13 -21.64 12.31
CA THR A 607 -11.13 -22.45 13.53
C THR A 607 -9.80 -22.34 14.27
N VAL A 608 -9.85 -22.03 15.56
CA VAL A 608 -8.71 -21.89 16.47
C VAL A 608 -8.40 -23.19 17.18
N LEU A 609 -9.43 -23.84 17.72
CA LEU A 609 -9.31 -25.08 18.48
C LEU A 609 -10.31 -26.14 18.01
N SER A 610 -9.95 -27.40 18.21
CA SER A 610 -10.81 -28.57 17.96
C SER A 610 -10.58 -29.60 19.06
N VAL A 611 -11.63 -30.30 19.46
CA VAL A 611 -11.54 -31.39 20.47
C VAL A 611 -11.84 -32.71 19.78
N ILE A 612 -10.93 -33.67 19.93
CA ILE A 612 -11.14 -35.07 19.55
C ILE A 612 -11.66 -35.78 20.79
N ASN A 613 -12.89 -36.25 20.72
CA ASN A 613 -13.51 -36.95 21.84
C ASN A 613 -12.83 -38.31 22.13
N GLU A 614 -12.92 -38.79 23.35
CA GLU A 614 -12.32 -40.06 23.77
C GLU A 614 -12.82 -41.24 22.92
N ASP A 615 -14.11 -41.30 22.62
CA ASP A 615 -14.71 -42.32 21.75
C ASP A 615 -14.09 -42.35 20.34
N ASP A 616 -13.71 -41.17 19.80
CA ASP A 616 -13.08 -41.08 18.47
C ASP A 616 -11.60 -41.51 18.54
N LEU A 617 -10.92 -41.23 19.64
CA LEU A 617 -9.57 -41.74 19.90
C LEU A 617 -9.59 -43.27 20.03
N GLU A 618 -10.53 -43.84 20.79
CA GLU A 618 -10.65 -45.29 20.92
C GLU A 618 -10.95 -46.00 19.59
N LYS A 619 -11.71 -45.38 18.69
CA LYS A 619 -11.99 -45.91 17.34
C LYS A 619 -10.75 -46.09 16.49
N LEU A 620 -9.68 -45.30 16.73
CA LEU A 620 -8.41 -45.40 16.00
C LEU A 620 -7.61 -46.67 16.37
N PHE A 621 -7.96 -47.32 17.49
CA PHE A 621 -7.26 -48.52 18.00
C PHE A 621 -8.13 -49.78 17.90
N LYS A 622 -9.34 -49.69 17.39
CA LYS A 622 -10.21 -50.82 17.03
C LYS A 622 -10.08 -51.16 15.55
#